data_d8a2e030edc7aac17fb2b2873abf6141
#
_entry.id   d8a2e030edc7aac17fb2b2873abf6141
#
_cell.length_a   1.000
_cell.length_b   1.000
_cell.length_c   1.000
_cell.angle_alpha   90.00
_cell.angle_beta   90.00
_cell.angle_gamma   90.00
#
_symmetry.space_group_name_H-M   'P 1'
#
loop_
_entity.id
_entity.type
_entity.pdbx_description
1 polymer ?
#
loop_
_entity_poly.entity_id
_entity_poly.type
_entity_poly.pdbx_seq_one_letter_code
_entity_poly.pdbx_strand_id
1 'polypeptide(L)'
;IVDNLMTKYPGIAYFKWDCNSPITNIYSPYLKDQQSHLYIEHVKGLYNVLERVKAKYPNLPMMLCSGGGGRSDYEALKYFTEFWPSDNTDPIERIFIQWGYSHFFPSKTMAAHVTSWNKNASVKFRTDVAMMGKLGFDIRIHDMTPAEQEYCKGAVKNFNRLGSAILDGDLYRLVSPYEGNHSAVMYVNEATDKAVLFAFDIHPRYAETLQPVRLQGLAPEAQYEIKEINLLPDTK
;
A
#
# COMPACT_ATOMS: atom_id res chain seq x y z
N ILE A 1 -14.85 12.28 19.62
CA ILE A 1 -13.36 12.20 19.64
C ILE A 1 -12.79 12.99 18.48
N VAL A 2 -13.08 12.62 17.22
CA VAL A 2 -12.53 13.30 16.01
C VAL A 2 -12.77 14.80 16.08
N ASP A 3 -13.99 15.22 16.37
CA ASP A 3 -14.38 16.62 16.47
C ASP A 3 -13.57 17.41 17.50
N ASN A 4 -13.37 16.81 18.68
CA ASN A 4 -12.55 17.40 19.72
C ASN A 4 -11.08 17.55 19.30
N LEU A 5 -10.54 16.55 18.58
CA LEU A 5 -9.17 16.60 18.08
C LEU A 5 -9.02 17.69 17.01
N MET A 6 -9.92 17.75 16.04
CA MET A 6 -9.90 18.76 14.97
C MET A 6 -10.08 20.18 15.51
N THR A 7 -10.92 20.36 16.55
CA THR A 7 -11.10 21.66 17.19
C THR A 7 -9.87 22.07 17.98
N LYS A 8 -9.27 21.13 18.73
CA LYS A 8 -8.09 21.42 19.55
C LYS A 8 -6.82 21.59 18.72
N TYR A 9 -6.73 20.87 17.59
CA TYR A 9 -5.55 20.83 16.72
C TYR A 9 -5.96 21.07 15.26
N PRO A 10 -6.25 22.31 14.86
CA PRO A 10 -6.78 22.63 13.53
C PRO A 10 -5.79 22.36 12.39
N GLY A 11 -4.51 22.13 12.70
CA GLY A 11 -3.49 21.77 11.74
C GLY A 11 -3.43 20.27 11.40
N ILE A 12 -4.31 19.44 11.94
CA ILE A 12 -4.36 18.01 11.55
C ILE A 12 -4.80 17.92 10.09
N ALA A 13 -3.93 17.33 9.28
CA ALA A 13 -4.15 17.16 7.83
C ALA A 13 -4.44 15.70 7.42
N TYR A 14 -4.36 14.74 8.35
CA TYR A 14 -4.50 13.32 8.07
C TYR A 14 -4.82 12.52 9.33
N PHE A 15 -5.65 11.48 9.20
CA PHE A 15 -5.93 10.52 10.25
C PHE A 15 -5.60 9.09 9.83
N LYS A 16 -4.89 8.36 10.67
CA LYS A 16 -4.90 6.90 10.67
C LYS A 16 -5.94 6.43 11.69
N TRP A 17 -6.99 5.81 11.18
CA TRP A 17 -8.06 5.24 11.97
C TRP A 17 -7.72 3.80 12.27
N ASP A 18 -7.21 3.56 13.47
CA ASP A 18 -6.81 2.23 13.90
C ASP A 18 -7.78 1.69 14.95
N CYS A 19 -8.27 0.48 14.74
CA CYS A 19 -9.28 -0.12 15.58
C CYS A 19 -9.08 -1.65 15.65
N ASN A 20 -8.07 -2.08 16.38
CA ASN A 20 -7.56 -3.45 16.39
C ASN A 20 -8.36 -4.42 17.28
N SER A 21 -9.22 -3.90 18.17
CA SER A 21 -9.93 -4.75 19.13
C SER A 21 -10.95 -5.65 18.45
N PRO A 22 -10.82 -6.97 18.51
CA PRO A 22 -11.88 -7.88 18.11
C PRO A 22 -13.09 -7.71 19.01
N ILE A 23 -14.29 -7.93 18.46
CA ILE A 23 -15.51 -7.94 19.26
C ILE A 23 -15.58 -9.29 19.96
N THR A 24 -15.12 -9.34 21.21
CA THR A 24 -15.14 -10.54 22.05
C THR A 24 -16.39 -10.68 22.89
N ASN A 25 -17.01 -9.55 23.25
CA ASN A 25 -18.30 -9.54 23.92
C ASN A 25 -19.40 -9.42 22.87
N ILE A 26 -20.13 -10.50 22.64
CA ILE A 26 -21.18 -10.63 21.63
C ILE A 26 -22.57 -10.19 22.16
N TYR A 27 -22.62 -9.41 23.23
CA TYR A 27 -23.85 -8.91 23.81
C TYR A 27 -23.90 -7.38 23.79
N SER A 28 -25.04 -6.82 23.37
CA SER A 28 -25.35 -5.40 23.49
C SER A 28 -26.72 -5.17 24.07
N PRO A 29 -26.84 -4.40 25.18
CA PRO A 29 -28.15 -4.04 25.77
C PRO A 29 -29.07 -3.33 24.78
N TYR A 30 -28.50 -2.62 23.81
CA TYR A 30 -29.25 -1.91 22.76
C TYR A 30 -30.04 -2.87 21.87
N LEU A 31 -29.51 -4.06 21.60
CA LEU A 31 -30.11 -5.03 20.68
C LEU A 31 -31.22 -5.89 21.32
N LYS A 32 -31.38 -5.85 22.62
CA LYS A 32 -32.41 -6.62 23.35
C LYS A 32 -32.43 -8.10 22.92
N ASP A 33 -33.52 -8.53 22.30
CA ASP A 33 -33.73 -9.88 21.76
C ASP A 33 -33.06 -10.13 20.39
N GLN A 34 -32.53 -9.08 19.76
CA GLN A 34 -31.90 -9.16 18.43
C GLN A 34 -30.36 -9.32 18.50
N GLN A 35 -29.86 -10.05 19.47
CA GLN A 35 -28.40 -10.20 19.68
C GLN A 35 -27.65 -10.78 18.47
N SER A 36 -28.30 -11.61 17.65
CA SER A 36 -27.72 -12.14 16.40
C SER A 36 -27.34 -11.08 15.36
N HIS A 37 -27.90 -9.87 15.49
CA HIS A 37 -27.60 -8.74 14.60
C HIS A 37 -26.38 -7.92 15.02
N LEU A 38 -25.70 -8.28 16.12
CA LEU A 38 -24.65 -7.47 16.73
C LEU A 38 -23.57 -7.02 15.73
N TYR A 39 -23.05 -7.94 14.93
CA TYR A 39 -21.97 -7.61 13.99
C TYR A 39 -22.44 -6.68 12.87
N ILE A 40 -23.65 -6.88 12.37
CA ILE A 40 -24.26 -6.02 11.34
C ILE A 40 -24.49 -4.61 11.90
N GLU A 41 -25.10 -4.52 13.07
CA GLU A 41 -25.40 -3.23 13.68
C GLU A 41 -24.14 -2.49 14.14
N HIS A 42 -23.08 -3.21 14.53
CA HIS A 42 -21.76 -2.62 14.79
C HIS A 42 -21.18 -1.96 13.54
N VAL A 43 -21.20 -2.62 12.40
CA VAL A 43 -20.69 -2.07 11.13
C VAL A 43 -21.53 -0.87 10.70
N LYS A 44 -22.87 -0.96 10.76
CA LYS A 44 -23.76 0.19 10.49
C LYS A 44 -23.47 1.38 11.42
N GLY A 45 -23.22 1.10 12.70
CA GLY A 45 -22.85 2.13 13.68
C GLY A 45 -21.53 2.82 13.32
N LEU A 46 -20.53 2.03 12.89
CA LEU A 46 -19.24 2.56 12.42
C LEU A 46 -19.45 3.48 11.21
N TYR A 47 -20.16 3.02 10.19
CA TYR A 47 -20.41 3.83 8.99
C TYR A 47 -21.21 5.09 9.29
N ASN A 48 -22.17 5.05 10.20
CA ASN A 48 -22.86 6.25 10.66
C ASN A 48 -21.90 7.29 11.28
N VAL A 49 -20.93 6.83 12.08
CA VAL A 49 -19.89 7.72 12.63
C VAL A 49 -19.04 8.31 11.51
N LEU A 50 -18.59 7.48 10.56
CA LEU A 50 -17.75 7.91 9.44
C LEU A 50 -18.47 8.89 8.50
N GLU A 51 -19.77 8.66 8.23
CA GLU A 51 -20.62 9.58 7.46
C GLU A 51 -20.66 10.98 8.10
N ARG A 52 -20.86 11.04 9.40
CA ARG A 52 -20.86 12.30 10.15
C ARG A 52 -19.50 12.98 10.16
N VAL A 53 -18.41 12.21 10.24
CA VAL A 53 -17.05 12.75 10.14
C VAL A 53 -16.82 13.33 8.74
N LYS A 54 -17.19 12.56 7.69
CA LYS A 54 -17.01 12.99 6.30
C LYS A 54 -17.86 14.21 5.95
N ALA A 55 -19.09 14.28 6.44
CA ALA A 55 -19.95 15.44 6.24
C ALA A 55 -19.36 16.72 6.87
N LYS A 56 -18.72 16.61 8.03
CA LYS A 56 -18.12 17.76 8.73
C LYS A 56 -16.73 18.11 8.20
N TYR A 57 -15.94 17.11 7.80
CA TYR A 57 -14.55 17.25 7.33
C TYR A 57 -14.37 16.59 5.96
N PRO A 58 -15.01 17.10 4.89
CA PRO A 58 -15.07 16.43 3.58
C PRO A 58 -13.71 16.21 2.92
N ASN A 59 -12.75 17.08 3.22
CA ASN A 59 -11.40 17.04 2.64
C ASN A 59 -10.35 16.38 3.54
N LEU A 60 -10.74 15.79 4.67
CA LEU A 60 -9.82 15.11 5.57
C LEU A 60 -9.50 13.71 5.01
N PRO A 61 -8.27 13.46 4.55
CA PRO A 61 -7.86 12.12 4.14
C PRO A 61 -7.69 11.24 5.37
N MET A 62 -8.15 9.99 5.24
CA MET A 62 -8.06 9.01 6.32
C MET A 62 -7.55 7.67 5.79
N MET A 63 -6.67 7.03 6.56
CA MET A 63 -6.25 5.63 6.37
C MET A 63 -7.04 4.73 7.32
N LEU A 64 -7.57 3.64 6.81
CA LEU A 64 -8.17 2.60 7.64
C LEU A 64 -7.11 1.55 8.00
N CYS A 65 -7.01 1.28 9.29
CA CYS A 65 -6.24 0.17 9.85
C CYS A 65 -7.09 -0.59 10.88
N SER A 66 -6.92 -1.90 10.93
CA SER A 66 -7.48 -2.75 11.97
C SER A 66 -6.66 -4.04 12.05
N GLY A 67 -5.51 -3.98 12.74
CA GLY A 67 -4.53 -5.07 12.69
C GLY A 67 -4.10 -5.36 11.24
N GLY A 68 -3.84 -4.32 10.47
CA GLY A 68 -3.76 -4.38 9.02
C GLY A 68 -5.11 -4.18 8.34
N GLY A 69 -5.39 -4.99 7.31
CA GLY A 69 -6.56 -4.88 6.44
C GLY A 69 -7.85 -5.52 6.98
N GLY A 70 -7.97 -5.79 8.28
CA GLY A 70 -9.09 -6.54 8.86
C GLY A 70 -10.47 -5.94 8.67
N ARG A 71 -10.58 -4.68 8.26
CA ARG A 71 -11.85 -3.97 7.98
C ARG A 71 -11.87 -3.32 6.59
N SER A 72 -11.00 -3.77 5.70
CA SER A 72 -10.98 -3.26 4.33
C SER A 72 -12.14 -3.86 3.54
N ASP A 73 -13.06 -3.01 3.11
CA ASP A 73 -14.15 -3.36 2.22
C ASP A 73 -14.49 -2.19 1.27
N TYR A 74 -15.33 -2.45 0.26
CA TYR A 74 -15.68 -1.43 -0.74
C TYR A 74 -16.51 -0.28 -0.17
N GLU A 75 -17.35 -0.51 0.84
CA GLU A 75 -18.12 0.56 1.48
C GLU A 75 -17.20 1.53 2.21
N ALA A 76 -16.13 1.03 2.84
CA ALA A 76 -15.14 1.86 3.51
C ALA A 76 -14.42 2.85 2.57
N LEU A 77 -14.32 2.56 1.26
CA LEU A 77 -13.74 3.48 0.26
C LEU A 77 -14.51 4.80 0.12
N LYS A 78 -15.74 4.90 0.59
CA LYS A 78 -16.47 6.18 0.66
C LYS A 78 -15.84 7.16 1.65
N TYR A 79 -15.16 6.65 2.66
CA TYR A 79 -14.67 7.42 3.81
C TYR A 79 -13.15 7.48 3.86
N PHE A 80 -12.47 6.39 3.46
CA PHE A 80 -11.03 6.25 3.55
C PHE A 80 -10.37 6.40 2.18
N THR A 81 -9.26 7.10 2.16
CA THR A 81 -8.45 7.30 0.95
C THR A 81 -7.49 6.15 0.70
N GLU A 82 -7.21 5.38 1.76
CA GLU A 82 -6.33 4.21 1.70
C GLU A 82 -6.54 3.27 2.89
N PHE A 83 -6.03 2.06 2.71
CA PHE A 83 -6.00 1.01 3.71
C PHE A 83 -4.56 0.64 4.05
N TRP A 84 -4.34 0.25 5.29
CA TRP A 84 -3.14 -0.41 5.74
C TRP A 84 -3.32 -1.93 5.56
N PRO A 85 -2.76 -2.56 4.51
CA PRO A 85 -3.14 -3.94 4.16
C PRO A 85 -2.63 -4.98 5.16
N SER A 86 -1.53 -4.71 5.87
CA SER A 86 -0.98 -5.61 6.89
C SER A 86 0.03 -4.89 7.78
N ASP A 87 0.07 -5.25 9.05
CA ASP A 87 1.12 -4.85 9.99
C ASP A 87 2.45 -5.55 9.71
N ASN A 88 2.43 -6.66 8.97
CA ASN A 88 3.66 -7.27 8.48
C ASN A 88 4.26 -6.42 7.36
N THR A 89 5.35 -5.74 7.65
CA THR A 89 6.06 -4.83 6.75
C THR A 89 7.39 -5.37 6.27
N ASP A 90 7.66 -6.68 6.51
CA ASP A 90 8.78 -7.36 5.87
C ASP A 90 8.63 -7.22 4.33
N PRO A 91 9.66 -6.74 3.61
CA PRO A 91 9.52 -6.46 2.19
C PRO A 91 9.29 -7.72 1.34
N ILE A 92 9.78 -8.88 1.76
CA ILE A 92 9.52 -10.15 1.06
C ILE A 92 8.04 -10.52 1.25
N GLU A 93 7.55 -10.52 2.49
CA GLU A 93 6.15 -10.79 2.80
C GLU A 93 5.21 -9.78 2.11
N ARG A 94 5.63 -8.51 2.02
CA ARG A 94 4.86 -7.46 1.35
C ARG A 94 4.67 -7.71 -0.14
N ILE A 95 5.57 -8.40 -0.83
CA ILE A 95 5.35 -8.80 -2.23
C ILE A 95 4.09 -9.68 -2.32
N PHE A 96 3.96 -10.68 -1.44
CA PHE A 96 2.79 -11.58 -1.39
C PHE A 96 1.52 -10.86 -0.94
N ILE A 97 1.61 -10.06 0.11
CA ILE A 97 0.48 -9.30 0.66
C ILE A 97 -0.07 -8.31 -0.38
N GLN A 98 0.82 -7.54 -1.02
CA GLN A 98 0.44 -6.54 -2.02
C GLN A 98 -0.10 -7.19 -3.30
N TRP A 99 0.47 -8.33 -3.70
CA TRP A 99 -0.08 -9.14 -4.79
C TRP A 99 -1.51 -9.58 -4.48
N GLY A 100 -1.74 -10.22 -3.33
CA GLY A 100 -3.08 -10.66 -2.90
C GLY A 100 -4.07 -9.50 -2.81
N TYR A 101 -3.66 -8.40 -2.15
CA TYR A 101 -4.47 -7.19 -2.01
C TYR A 101 -4.90 -6.61 -3.36
N SER A 102 -4.01 -6.62 -4.35
CA SER A 102 -4.25 -6.08 -5.69
C SER A 102 -5.36 -6.77 -6.48
N HIS A 103 -5.80 -7.97 -6.07
CA HIS A 103 -6.94 -8.64 -6.70
C HIS A 103 -8.28 -7.97 -6.34
N PHE A 104 -8.33 -7.24 -5.25
CA PHE A 104 -9.56 -6.62 -4.73
C PHE A 104 -9.52 -5.10 -4.79
N PHE A 105 -8.34 -4.50 -4.62
CA PHE A 105 -8.23 -3.06 -4.45
C PHE A 105 -7.10 -2.47 -5.33
N PRO A 106 -7.32 -1.30 -5.93
CA PRO A 106 -6.30 -0.65 -6.74
C PRO A 106 -5.12 -0.12 -5.89
N SER A 107 -3.96 0.01 -6.51
CA SER A 107 -2.72 0.48 -5.85
C SER A 107 -2.87 1.81 -5.11
N LYS A 108 -3.70 2.73 -5.63
CA LYS A 108 -3.97 4.02 -4.99
C LYS A 108 -4.66 3.93 -3.62
N THR A 109 -5.22 2.78 -3.28
CA THR A 109 -5.84 2.54 -1.96
C THR A 109 -4.92 1.77 -1.02
N MET A 110 -3.74 1.37 -1.47
CA MET A 110 -2.81 0.55 -0.71
C MET A 110 -1.69 1.40 -0.12
N ALA A 111 -1.68 1.57 1.20
CA ALA A 111 -0.55 2.15 1.89
C ALA A 111 0.61 1.14 1.96
N ALA A 112 1.78 1.56 1.48
CA ALA A 112 2.96 0.73 1.44
C ALA A 112 4.16 1.52 1.96
N HIS A 113 4.72 1.07 3.11
CA HIS A 113 5.73 1.84 3.81
C HIS A 113 7.04 1.06 3.93
N VAL A 114 8.13 1.80 3.81
CA VAL A 114 9.46 1.35 4.21
C VAL A 114 9.55 1.42 5.72
N THR A 115 9.85 0.29 6.36
CA THR A 115 9.94 0.20 7.83
C THR A 115 11.29 -0.36 8.27
N SER A 116 11.47 -0.53 9.59
CA SER A 116 12.66 -1.14 10.17
C SER A 116 12.64 -2.68 10.17
N TRP A 117 11.57 -3.32 9.70
CA TRP A 117 11.50 -4.77 9.62
C TRP A 117 12.41 -5.28 8.50
N ASN A 118 13.04 -6.43 8.74
CA ASN A 118 13.98 -7.08 7.84
C ASN A 118 15.05 -6.11 7.27
N LYS A 119 15.84 -5.52 8.16
CA LYS A 119 16.94 -4.62 7.79
C LYS A 119 18.03 -5.28 6.92
N ASN A 120 18.02 -6.61 6.80
CA ASN A 120 18.95 -7.32 5.91
C ASN A 120 18.63 -7.12 4.43
N ALA A 121 17.38 -6.82 4.09
CA ALA A 121 17.02 -6.42 2.75
C ALA A 121 17.58 -5.01 2.47
N SER A 122 18.13 -4.80 1.28
CA SER A 122 18.68 -3.51 0.88
C SER A 122 17.63 -2.40 0.94
N VAL A 123 18.05 -1.16 1.13
CA VAL A 123 17.14 -0.01 1.10
C VAL A 123 16.44 0.08 -0.25
N LYS A 124 17.10 -0.29 -1.35
CA LYS A 124 16.50 -0.38 -2.69
C LYS A 124 15.33 -1.35 -2.70
N PHE A 125 15.56 -2.60 -2.28
CA PHE A 125 14.52 -3.63 -2.29
C PHE A 125 13.30 -3.22 -1.46
N ARG A 126 13.51 -2.73 -0.23
CA ARG A 126 12.44 -2.25 0.65
C ARG A 126 11.64 -1.11 0.02
N THR A 127 12.33 -0.17 -0.60
CA THR A 127 11.72 1.01 -1.23
C THR A 127 10.97 0.64 -2.50
N ASP A 128 11.54 -0.19 -3.36
CA ASP A 128 10.90 -0.61 -4.62
C ASP A 128 9.63 -1.43 -4.34
N VAL A 129 9.62 -2.30 -3.31
CA VAL A 129 8.41 -2.99 -2.87
C VAL A 129 7.35 -2.01 -2.38
N ALA A 130 7.73 -1.02 -1.58
CA ALA A 130 6.80 0.00 -1.09
C ALA A 130 6.26 0.91 -2.22
N MET A 131 7.00 1.10 -3.29
CA MET A 131 6.56 1.89 -4.44
C MET A 131 5.43 1.25 -5.25
N MET A 132 5.12 -0.04 -5.06
CA MET A 132 3.96 -0.68 -5.71
C MET A 132 2.60 -0.15 -5.23
N GLY A 133 2.57 0.67 -4.18
CA GLY A 133 1.40 1.36 -3.64
C GLY A 133 1.72 2.79 -3.28
N LYS A 134 0.99 3.38 -2.34
CA LYS A 134 1.30 4.71 -1.79
C LYS A 134 2.56 4.62 -0.93
N LEU A 135 3.68 5.03 -1.50
CA LEU A 135 4.97 5.04 -0.81
C LEU A 135 4.92 5.91 0.45
N GLY A 136 5.32 5.34 1.57
CA GLY A 136 5.54 6.05 2.82
C GLY A 136 6.76 5.52 3.56
N PHE A 137 7.15 6.22 4.61
CA PHE A 137 8.26 5.84 5.48
C PHE A 137 7.77 5.84 6.93
N ASP A 138 7.82 4.67 7.55
CA ASP A 138 7.52 4.47 8.96
C ASP A 138 8.78 3.91 9.64
N ILE A 139 9.80 4.75 9.68
CA ILE A 139 11.15 4.42 10.12
C ILE A 139 11.76 5.61 10.86
N ARG A 140 12.61 5.33 11.83
CA ARG A 140 13.40 6.37 12.49
C ARG A 140 14.49 6.88 11.56
N ILE A 141 14.35 8.08 11.06
CA ILE A 141 15.29 8.67 10.08
C ILE A 141 16.73 8.75 10.64
N HIS A 142 16.89 9.00 11.95
CA HIS A 142 18.21 9.04 12.59
C HIS A 142 18.90 7.67 12.71
N ASP A 143 18.17 6.56 12.54
CA ASP A 143 18.75 5.22 12.47
C ASP A 143 19.29 4.89 11.08
N MET A 144 19.01 5.73 10.08
CA MET A 144 19.47 5.56 8.71
C MET A 144 20.83 6.22 8.50
N THR A 145 21.69 5.56 7.72
CA THR A 145 22.94 6.17 7.28
C THR A 145 22.65 7.36 6.34
N PRO A 146 23.58 8.34 6.24
CA PRO A 146 23.44 9.46 5.29
C PRO A 146 23.22 8.99 3.85
N ALA A 147 23.84 7.89 3.43
CA ALA A 147 23.69 7.31 2.10
C ALA A 147 22.27 6.77 1.89
N GLU A 148 21.69 6.06 2.86
CA GLU A 148 20.31 5.58 2.81
C GLU A 148 19.31 6.75 2.78
N GLN A 149 19.55 7.79 3.56
CA GLN A 149 18.70 8.98 3.56
C GLN A 149 18.69 9.66 2.18
N GLU A 150 19.86 9.80 1.56
CA GLU A 150 19.97 10.42 0.23
C GLU A 150 19.33 9.52 -0.85
N TYR A 151 19.52 8.20 -0.76
CA TYR A 151 18.83 7.24 -1.59
C TYR A 151 17.31 7.39 -1.50
N CYS A 152 16.75 7.45 -0.29
CA CYS A 152 15.31 7.59 -0.07
C CYS A 152 14.76 8.90 -0.62
N LYS A 153 15.51 10.00 -0.52
CA LYS A 153 15.13 11.28 -1.18
C LYS A 153 15.02 11.13 -2.70
N GLY A 154 15.97 10.42 -3.31
CA GLY A 154 15.96 10.09 -4.73
C GLY A 154 14.75 9.23 -5.11
N ALA A 155 14.45 8.20 -4.31
CA ALA A 155 13.30 7.32 -4.50
C ALA A 155 11.96 8.08 -4.40
N VAL A 156 11.82 8.99 -3.44
CA VAL A 156 10.65 9.87 -3.32
C VAL A 156 10.47 10.74 -4.58
N LYS A 157 11.56 11.32 -5.11
CA LYS A 157 11.51 12.09 -6.36
C LYS A 157 11.05 11.22 -7.53
N ASN A 158 11.58 10.00 -7.64
CA ASN A 158 11.15 9.04 -8.66
C ASN A 158 9.69 8.63 -8.49
N PHE A 159 9.25 8.35 -7.27
CA PHE A 159 7.85 8.03 -6.99
C PHE A 159 6.92 9.19 -7.38
N ASN A 160 7.24 10.44 -7.04
CA ASN A 160 6.46 11.61 -7.42
C ASN A 160 6.35 11.77 -8.95
N ARG A 161 7.42 11.43 -9.69
CA ARG A 161 7.44 11.47 -11.16
C ARG A 161 6.64 10.34 -11.82
N LEU A 162 6.58 9.18 -11.17
CA LEU A 162 5.96 7.95 -11.69
C LEU A 162 4.62 7.62 -11.03
N GLY A 163 4.23 8.36 -9.99
CA GLY A 163 3.06 8.07 -9.17
C GLY A 163 1.77 7.93 -9.97
N SER A 164 1.57 8.75 -11.01
CA SER A 164 0.40 8.63 -11.88
C SER A 164 0.38 7.30 -12.64
N ALA A 165 1.53 6.77 -13.06
CA ALA A 165 1.59 5.46 -13.70
C ALA A 165 1.28 4.33 -12.71
N ILE A 166 1.78 4.42 -11.48
CA ILE A 166 1.62 3.37 -10.45
C ILE A 166 0.22 3.42 -9.81
N LEU A 167 -0.28 4.62 -9.50
CA LEU A 167 -1.50 4.78 -8.70
C LEU A 167 -2.77 4.87 -9.55
N ASP A 168 -2.67 5.36 -10.78
CA ASP A 168 -3.79 5.57 -11.70
C ASP A 168 -3.72 4.73 -12.98
N GLY A 169 -2.64 3.96 -13.17
CA GLY A 169 -2.46 3.05 -14.29
C GLY A 169 -3.11 1.69 -14.09
N ASP A 170 -3.26 0.96 -15.18
CA ASP A 170 -3.72 -0.43 -15.17
C ASP A 170 -2.63 -1.37 -14.68
N LEU A 171 -3.00 -2.29 -13.80
CA LEU A 171 -2.11 -3.29 -13.24
C LEU A 171 -2.11 -4.59 -14.05
N TYR A 172 -0.96 -5.01 -14.51
CA TYR A 172 -0.68 -6.30 -15.10
C TYR A 172 0.16 -7.17 -14.17
N ARG A 173 -0.37 -8.32 -13.76
CA ARG A 173 0.33 -9.32 -12.91
C ARG A 173 1.04 -10.29 -13.83
N LEU A 174 2.37 -10.17 -13.95
CA LEU A 174 3.16 -10.85 -14.96
C LEU A 174 3.73 -12.17 -14.47
N VAL A 175 4.23 -12.20 -13.24
CA VAL A 175 4.82 -13.39 -12.60
C VAL A 175 4.35 -13.46 -11.16
N SER A 176 3.64 -14.53 -10.82
CA SER A 176 3.09 -14.76 -9.49
C SER A 176 4.18 -15.11 -8.48
N PRO A 177 4.23 -14.46 -7.29
CA PRO A 177 5.18 -14.83 -6.25
C PRO A 177 4.90 -16.20 -5.62
N TYR A 178 3.72 -16.78 -5.88
CA TYR A 178 3.32 -18.10 -5.38
C TYR A 178 3.79 -19.26 -6.28
N GLU A 179 4.28 -18.97 -7.49
CA GLU A 179 4.66 -19.99 -8.47
C GLU A 179 6.17 -20.21 -8.58
N GLY A 180 6.98 -19.47 -7.83
CA GLY A 180 8.43 -19.60 -7.88
C GLY A 180 9.18 -18.60 -6.99
N ASN A 181 10.43 -18.35 -7.35
CA ASN A 181 11.32 -17.47 -6.58
C ASN A 181 11.32 -16.02 -7.10
N HIS A 182 10.48 -15.71 -8.08
CA HIS A 182 10.41 -14.40 -8.75
C HIS A 182 9.00 -13.85 -8.67
N SER A 183 8.88 -12.53 -8.74
CA SER A 183 7.60 -11.85 -8.90
C SER A 183 7.76 -10.68 -9.85
N ALA A 184 6.75 -10.44 -10.68
CA ALA A 184 6.73 -9.26 -11.52
C ALA A 184 5.32 -8.70 -11.68
N VAL A 185 5.19 -7.39 -11.52
CA VAL A 185 3.98 -6.63 -11.83
C VAL A 185 4.34 -5.41 -12.67
N MET A 186 3.42 -4.98 -13.50
CA MET A 186 3.60 -3.82 -14.34
C MET A 186 2.38 -2.92 -14.27
N TYR A 187 2.61 -1.64 -14.15
CA TYR A 187 1.58 -0.60 -14.24
C TYR A 187 1.74 0.16 -15.55
N VAL A 188 0.66 0.36 -16.26
CA VAL A 188 0.63 1.09 -17.52
C VAL A 188 -0.40 2.20 -17.44
N ASN A 189 0.00 3.42 -17.72
CA ASN A 189 -0.91 4.56 -17.78
C ASN A 189 -0.83 5.17 -19.19
N GLU A 190 -1.81 4.85 -20.01
CA GLU A 190 -1.90 5.31 -21.40
C GLU A 190 -1.98 6.85 -21.49
N ALA A 191 -2.67 7.50 -20.54
CA ALA A 191 -2.82 8.94 -20.53
C ALA A 191 -1.50 9.71 -20.35
N THR A 192 -0.45 9.04 -19.84
CA THR A 192 0.86 9.64 -19.58
C THR A 192 1.99 9.00 -20.39
N ASP A 193 1.69 8.05 -21.27
CA ASP A 193 2.66 7.24 -22.05
C ASP A 193 3.77 6.64 -21.17
N LYS A 194 3.39 6.20 -19.95
CA LYS A 194 4.34 5.66 -18.97
C LYS A 194 3.94 4.28 -18.51
N ALA A 195 4.95 3.43 -18.40
CA ALA A 195 4.84 2.13 -17.76
C ALA A 195 5.91 1.99 -16.68
N VAL A 196 5.59 1.26 -15.61
CA VAL A 196 6.52 0.94 -14.52
C VAL A 196 6.48 -0.55 -14.27
N LEU A 197 7.61 -1.21 -14.47
CA LEU A 197 7.81 -2.63 -14.17
C LEU A 197 8.48 -2.76 -12.81
N PHE A 198 7.89 -3.57 -11.95
CA PHE A 198 8.52 -4.09 -10.73
C PHE A 198 8.81 -5.57 -10.93
N ALA A 199 10.08 -5.94 -10.86
CA ALA A 199 10.53 -7.33 -10.96
C ALA A 199 11.45 -7.63 -9.77
N PHE A 200 11.12 -8.68 -9.04
CA PHE A 200 11.80 -9.05 -7.80
C PHE A 200 12.31 -10.47 -7.88
N ASP A 201 13.54 -10.65 -7.43
CA ASP A 201 14.13 -11.93 -7.13
C ASP A 201 13.99 -12.17 -5.62
N ILE A 202 13.05 -13.04 -5.24
CA ILE A 202 12.62 -13.21 -3.84
C ILE A 202 13.58 -14.14 -3.10
N HIS A 203 13.93 -15.26 -3.72
CA HIS A 203 14.79 -16.28 -3.17
C HIS A 203 15.76 -16.81 -4.24
N PRO A 204 16.79 -16.02 -4.62
CA PRO A 204 17.70 -16.41 -5.67
C PRO A 204 18.45 -17.71 -5.32
N ARG A 205 18.48 -18.65 -6.25
CA ARG A 205 19.19 -19.91 -6.09
C ARG A 205 20.39 -19.94 -7.03
N TYR A 206 21.45 -20.63 -6.57
CA TYR A 206 22.62 -20.83 -7.41
C TYR A 206 22.26 -21.55 -8.71
N ALA A 207 22.76 -21.01 -9.84
CA ALA A 207 22.53 -21.52 -11.19
C ALA A 207 21.04 -21.59 -11.62
N GLU A 208 20.15 -20.86 -11.00
CA GLU A 208 18.76 -20.74 -11.46
C GLU A 208 18.72 -19.95 -12.78
N THR A 209 18.02 -20.49 -13.76
CA THR A 209 17.78 -19.80 -15.03
C THR A 209 16.56 -18.92 -14.90
N LEU A 210 16.74 -17.61 -14.98
CA LEU A 210 15.65 -16.65 -14.97
C LEU A 210 14.79 -16.81 -16.24
N GLN A 211 13.49 -16.92 -16.04
CA GLN A 211 12.54 -16.94 -17.15
C GLN A 211 12.28 -15.51 -17.64
N PRO A 212 12.11 -15.31 -18.95
CA PRO A 212 11.76 -14.01 -19.50
C PRO A 212 10.42 -13.51 -18.95
N VAL A 213 10.37 -12.26 -18.53
CA VAL A 213 9.12 -11.59 -18.16
C VAL A 213 8.46 -11.03 -19.42
N ARG A 214 7.25 -11.49 -19.73
CA ARG A 214 6.47 -10.99 -20.87
C ARG A 214 5.72 -9.74 -20.45
N LEU A 215 6.09 -8.60 -21.01
CA LEU A 215 5.42 -7.32 -20.76
C LEU A 215 4.01 -7.32 -21.36
N GLN A 216 3.08 -6.63 -20.71
CA GLN A 216 1.68 -6.51 -21.13
C GLN A 216 1.23 -5.05 -21.07
N GLY A 217 0.13 -4.73 -21.77
CA GLY A 217 -0.45 -3.38 -21.76
C GLY A 217 0.31 -2.34 -22.57
N LEU A 218 1.37 -2.73 -23.28
CA LEU A 218 2.13 -1.83 -24.15
C LEU A 218 1.57 -1.88 -25.58
N ALA A 219 1.64 -0.74 -26.30
CA ALA A 219 1.25 -0.68 -27.70
C ALA A 219 2.23 -1.53 -28.57
N PRO A 220 1.75 -2.51 -29.35
CA PRO A 220 2.62 -3.48 -30.04
C PRO A 220 3.56 -2.84 -31.05
N GLU A 221 3.15 -1.75 -31.68
CA GLU A 221 3.91 -1.08 -32.75
C GLU A 221 4.80 0.07 -32.23
N ALA A 222 4.77 0.35 -30.90
CA ALA A 222 5.56 1.40 -30.31
C ALA A 222 6.97 0.91 -29.94
N GLN A 223 7.91 1.83 -29.94
CA GLN A 223 9.26 1.61 -29.42
C GLN A 223 9.32 2.18 -27.99
N TYR A 224 9.92 1.41 -27.09
CA TYR A 224 10.02 1.77 -25.68
C TYR A 224 11.48 1.85 -25.26
N GLU A 225 11.82 2.91 -24.52
CA GLU A 225 13.08 2.99 -23.78
C GLU A 225 12.86 2.37 -22.40
N ILE A 226 13.70 1.40 -22.03
CA ILE A 226 13.67 0.78 -20.70
C ILE A 226 14.86 1.32 -19.91
N LYS A 227 14.55 1.84 -18.71
CA LYS A 227 15.55 2.37 -17.80
C LYS A 227 15.30 1.88 -16.38
N GLU A 228 16.31 1.25 -15.79
CA GLU A 228 16.27 0.96 -14.36
C GLU A 228 16.45 2.25 -13.56
N ILE A 229 15.64 2.39 -12.50
CA ILE A 229 15.66 3.52 -11.57
C ILE A 229 16.01 3.03 -10.16
N ASN A 230 16.21 3.95 -9.23
CA ASN A 230 16.56 3.64 -7.84
C ASN A 230 17.83 2.76 -7.74
N LEU A 231 18.82 3.00 -8.60
CA LEU A 231 20.10 2.31 -8.54
C LEU A 231 20.85 2.69 -7.26
N LEU A 232 21.44 1.69 -6.61
CA LEU A 232 22.42 1.94 -5.57
C LEU A 232 23.73 2.46 -6.18
N PRO A 233 24.50 3.31 -5.49
CA PRO A 233 25.72 3.91 -6.06
C PRO A 233 26.74 2.91 -6.60
N ASP A 234 26.79 1.71 -6.04
CA ASP A 234 27.77 0.65 -6.37
C ASP A 234 27.23 -0.41 -7.36
N THR A 235 26.02 -0.26 -7.88
CA THR A 235 25.44 -1.13 -8.90
C THR A 235 25.70 -0.56 -10.29
N LYS A 236 26.94 -0.65 -10.75
CA LYS A 236 27.32 -0.39 -12.15
C LYS A 236 27.57 -1.69 -12.89
#